data_57b3e562626d0c78bd668d30cd36749d
#
_entry.id   57b3e562626d0c78bd668d30cd36749d
#
_cell.length_a   1.000
_cell.length_b   1.000
_cell.length_c   1.000
_cell.angle_alpha   90.00
_cell.angle_beta   90.00
_cell.angle_gamma   90.00
#
_symmetry.space_group_name_H-M   'P 1'
#
loop_
_entity.id
_entity.type
_entity.pdbx_description
1 polymer ?
#
loop_
_entity_poly.entity_id
_entity_poly.type
_entity_poly.pdbx_seq_one_letter_code
_entity_poly.pdbx_strand_id
1 'polypeptide(L)'
;MSLFCCPLCGHPLTRDGNTDRCPSGHSFDLAREGYVYLLPVNRKHSAAPGDDRGMAAARRTFLDTGYYEPLRRALCALALRDLPQAAPEILDSGCGEGYYTAGIYEALREAGKQPRMAAVDISKAAVRLAARRTEGVEFSVASAYRLPLADRCVDWLLNCFSPLALDEFRRVLRPGGTFVYVVPAARHLWELKEILYDRPYLNEEQEIPYPGFRCTEVV
;
A
#
# COMPACT_ATOMS: atom_id res chain seq x y z
N MET A 1 -17.49 4.72 8.60
CA MET A 1 -17.32 5.21 7.22
C MET A 1 -15.98 4.68 6.72
N SER A 2 -15.94 4.08 5.54
CA SER A 2 -14.71 3.57 4.93
C SER A 2 -13.77 4.73 4.53
N LEU A 3 -12.46 4.47 4.45
CA LEU A 3 -11.50 5.37 3.80
C LEU A 3 -11.69 5.37 2.26
N PHE A 4 -12.25 4.28 1.72
CA PHE A 4 -12.45 4.16 0.29
C PHE A 4 -13.65 4.95 -0.22
N CYS A 5 -13.51 5.40 -1.46
CA CYS A 5 -14.56 6.03 -2.26
C CYS A 5 -14.97 5.09 -3.42
N CYS A 6 -16.17 5.29 -3.90
CA CYS A 6 -16.70 4.58 -5.06
C CYS A 6 -15.87 4.88 -6.31
N PRO A 7 -15.28 3.88 -6.97
CA PRO A 7 -14.43 4.10 -8.16
C PRO A 7 -15.22 4.58 -9.40
N LEU A 8 -16.55 4.53 -9.34
CA LEU A 8 -17.44 4.93 -10.44
C LEU A 8 -17.90 6.38 -10.32
N CYS A 9 -18.20 6.87 -9.11
CA CYS A 9 -18.77 8.20 -8.89
C CYS A 9 -18.04 9.07 -7.86
N GLY A 10 -17.00 8.55 -7.20
CA GLY A 10 -16.18 9.29 -6.23
C GLY A 10 -16.81 9.50 -4.85
N HIS A 11 -18.09 9.16 -4.66
CA HIS A 11 -18.73 9.32 -3.34
C HIS A 11 -18.14 8.36 -2.30
N PRO A 12 -18.13 8.74 -1.01
CA PRO A 12 -17.68 7.87 0.08
C PRO A 12 -18.44 6.54 0.10
N LEU A 13 -17.73 5.48 0.49
CA LEU A 13 -18.33 4.18 0.73
C LEU A 13 -18.70 4.02 2.20
N THR A 14 -19.84 3.39 2.44
CA THR A 14 -20.31 3.04 3.78
C THR A 14 -20.57 1.53 3.84
N ARG A 15 -20.04 0.89 4.89
CA ARG A 15 -20.26 -0.54 5.14
C ARG A 15 -21.70 -0.79 5.57
N ASP A 16 -22.35 -1.71 4.85
CA ASP A 16 -23.66 -2.26 5.16
C ASP A 16 -23.58 -3.79 5.11
N GLY A 17 -23.42 -4.41 6.26
CA GLY A 17 -23.17 -5.84 6.37
C GLY A 17 -21.87 -6.24 5.65
N ASN A 18 -21.99 -7.08 4.61
CA ASN A 18 -20.85 -7.57 3.81
C ASN A 18 -20.70 -6.82 2.47
N THR A 19 -21.21 -5.61 2.37
CA THR A 19 -21.23 -4.81 1.13
C THR A 19 -20.87 -3.36 1.44
N ASP A 20 -19.98 -2.77 0.65
CA ASP A 20 -19.72 -1.33 0.65
C ASP A 20 -20.63 -0.64 -0.37
N ARG A 21 -21.38 0.38 0.06
CA ARG A 21 -22.35 1.11 -0.77
C ARG A 21 -22.05 2.59 -0.84
N CYS A 22 -22.29 3.21 -1.97
CA CYS A 22 -22.26 4.67 -2.10
C CYS A 22 -23.69 5.25 -2.20
N PRO A 23 -23.88 6.57 -1.95
CA PRO A 23 -25.18 7.22 -2.07
C PRO A 23 -25.82 7.14 -3.46
N SER A 24 -25.00 6.94 -4.51
CA SER A 24 -25.49 6.79 -5.90
C SER A 24 -25.96 5.36 -6.22
N GLY A 25 -26.03 4.46 -5.23
CA GLY A 25 -26.54 3.10 -5.40
C GLY A 25 -25.54 2.07 -5.90
N HIS A 26 -24.26 2.44 -6.15
CA HIS A 26 -23.24 1.45 -6.47
C HIS A 26 -22.88 0.63 -5.23
N SER A 27 -22.69 -0.68 -5.41
CA SER A 27 -22.39 -1.61 -4.33
C SER A 27 -21.19 -2.52 -4.70
N PHE A 28 -20.39 -2.85 -3.69
CA PHE A 28 -19.19 -3.66 -3.83
C PHE A 28 -19.15 -4.65 -2.67
N ASP A 29 -19.27 -5.94 -2.99
CA ASP A 29 -19.26 -6.98 -1.97
C ASP A 29 -17.83 -7.20 -1.45
N LEU A 30 -17.75 -7.45 -0.15
CA LEU A 30 -16.52 -7.90 0.45
C LEU A 30 -16.28 -9.36 0.12
N ALA A 31 -15.03 -9.65 -0.18
CA ALA A 31 -14.57 -11.03 -0.22
C ALA A 31 -14.64 -11.66 1.20
N ARG A 32 -14.67 -12.98 1.26
CA ARG A 32 -14.65 -13.74 2.53
C ARG A 32 -13.50 -13.32 3.45
N GLU A 33 -12.38 -12.91 2.87
CA GLU A 33 -11.19 -12.47 3.57
C GLU A 33 -11.25 -11.01 4.05
N GLY A 34 -12.33 -10.27 3.75
CA GLY A 34 -12.56 -8.91 4.24
C GLY A 34 -12.07 -7.78 3.32
N TYR A 35 -11.50 -8.07 2.15
CA TYR A 35 -11.13 -7.04 1.18
C TYR A 35 -12.26 -6.75 0.19
N VAL A 36 -12.24 -5.55 -0.40
CA VAL A 36 -13.18 -5.13 -1.44
C VAL A 36 -12.48 -5.02 -2.81
N TYR A 37 -13.23 -5.27 -3.89
CA TYR A 37 -12.71 -5.16 -5.25
C TYR A 37 -13.16 -3.84 -5.89
N LEU A 38 -12.27 -2.84 -5.95
CA LEU A 38 -12.56 -1.50 -6.46
C LEU A 38 -11.86 -1.17 -7.80
N LEU A 39 -11.25 -2.15 -8.46
CA LEU A 39 -10.66 -1.99 -9.78
C LEU A 39 -11.74 -2.19 -10.85
N PRO A 40 -12.20 -1.15 -11.59
CA PRO A 40 -13.20 -1.29 -12.63
C PRO A 40 -12.76 -2.21 -13.76
N VAL A 41 -13.68 -3.04 -14.28
CA VAL A 41 -13.38 -4.07 -15.30
C VAL A 41 -12.81 -3.44 -16.59
N ASN A 42 -13.33 -2.29 -17.01
CA ASN A 42 -12.89 -1.56 -18.20
C ASN A 42 -11.51 -0.88 -18.06
N ARG A 43 -10.85 -1.03 -16.94
CA ARG A 43 -9.53 -0.43 -16.63
C ARG A 43 -8.45 -1.47 -16.33
N LYS A 44 -8.73 -2.72 -16.59
CA LYS A 44 -7.73 -3.78 -16.55
C LYS A 44 -6.95 -3.78 -17.87
N HIS A 45 -5.63 -3.60 -17.75
CA HIS A 45 -4.74 -3.74 -18.91
C HIS A 45 -4.33 -5.20 -19.16
N SER A 46 -4.63 -6.12 -18.25
CA SER A 46 -4.44 -7.56 -18.39
C SER A 46 -5.55 -8.32 -17.65
N ALA A 47 -5.74 -9.59 -17.99
CA ALA A 47 -6.72 -10.46 -17.36
C ALA A 47 -6.41 -10.69 -15.84
N ALA A 48 -5.12 -10.73 -15.49
CA ALA A 48 -4.63 -10.90 -14.12
C ALA A 48 -3.44 -9.94 -13.87
N PRO A 49 -3.70 -8.67 -13.52
CA PRO A 49 -2.65 -7.71 -13.25
C PRO A 49 -1.95 -7.99 -11.91
N GLY A 50 -0.66 -7.68 -11.84
CA GLY A 50 0.18 -7.87 -10.65
C GLY A 50 0.62 -9.31 -10.43
N ASP A 51 1.08 -9.62 -9.23
CA ASP A 51 1.55 -10.94 -8.84
C ASP A 51 0.44 -12.00 -8.94
N ASP A 52 0.76 -13.15 -9.50
CA ASP A 52 -0.11 -14.32 -9.47
C ASP A 52 -0.10 -14.99 -8.07
N ARG A 53 -0.82 -16.11 -7.95
CA ARG A 53 -0.90 -16.83 -6.66
C ARG A 53 0.44 -17.40 -6.20
N GLY A 54 1.23 -17.92 -7.15
CA GLY A 54 2.54 -18.51 -6.85
C GLY A 54 3.54 -17.44 -6.41
N MET A 55 3.59 -16.34 -7.15
CA MET A 55 4.44 -15.20 -6.83
C MET A 55 4.08 -14.57 -5.46
N ALA A 56 2.80 -14.33 -5.20
CA ALA A 56 2.35 -13.77 -3.92
C ALA A 56 2.66 -14.72 -2.74
N ALA A 57 2.47 -16.02 -2.92
CA ALA A 57 2.80 -17.01 -1.89
C ALA A 57 4.31 -17.12 -1.64
N ALA A 58 5.13 -17.13 -2.69
CA ALA A 58 6.59 -17.17 -2.58
C ALA A 58 7.13 -15.91 -1.88
N ARG A 59 6.60 -14.72 -2.25
CA ARG A 59 6.94 -13.46 -1.59
C ARG A 59 6.62 -13.51 -0.10
N ARG A 60 5.42 -13.99 0.27
CA ARG A 60 5.03 -14.15 1.67
C ARG A 60 6.00 -15.07 2.42
N THR A 61 6.27 -16.25 1.87
CA THR A 61 7.21 -17.20 2.48
C THR A 61 8.58 -16.58 2.69
N PHE A 62 9.09 -15.84 1.69
CA PHE A 62 10.38 -15.17 1.78
C PHE A 62 10.38 -14.06 2.83
N LEU A 63 9.38 -13.18 2.84
CA LEU A 63 9.31 -12.07 3.82
C LEU A 63 9.15 -12.61 5.26
N ASP A 64 8.43 -13.70 5.44
CA ASP A 64 8.25 -14.35 6.74
C ASP A 64 9.55 -15.00 7.28
N THR A 65 10.62 -15.15 6.46
CA THR A 65 11.95 -15.54 6.95
C THR A 65 12.66 -14.46 7.76
N GLY A 66 12.20 -13.20 7.70
CA GLY A 66 12.71 -12.08 8.48
C GLY A 66 13.89 -11.33 7.86
N TYR A 67 14.36 -11.67 6.64
CA TYR A 67 15.44 -10.92 5.99
C TYR A 67 15.10 -9.42 5.77
N TYR A 68 13.83 -9.09 5.63
CA TYR A 68 13.35 -7.71 5.48
C TYR A 68 12.82 -7.08 6.79
N GLU A 69 13.01 -7.76 7.93
CA GLU A 69 12.62 -7.23 9.24
C GLU A 69 13.31 -5.90 9.61
N PRO A 70 14.61 -5.67 9.28
CA PRO A 70 15.22 -4.36 9.51
C PRO A 70 14.49 -3.22 8.79
N LEU A 71 14.08 -3.42 7.52
CA LEU A 71 13.29 -2.43 6.79
C LEU A 71 11.90 -2.25 7.41
N ARG A 72 11.22 -3.33 7.78
CA ARG A 72 9.91 -3.26 8.43
C ARG A 72 9.99 -2.44 9.72
N ARG A 73 11.01 -2.66 10.57
CA ARG A 73 11.23 -1.89 11.80
C ARG A 73 11.51 -0.42 11.52
N ALA A 74 12.31 -0.12 10.51
CA ALA A 74 12.58 1.27 10.11
C ALA A 74 11.29 1.99 9.69
N LEU A 75 10.44 1.34 8.89
CA LEU A 75 9.14 1.89 8.48
C LEU A 75 8.19 2.08 9.65
N CYS A 76 8.15 1.15 10.61
CA CYS A 76 7.38 1.31 11.84
C CYS A 76 7.87 2.50 12.66
N ALA A 77 9.19 2.67 12.82
CA ALA A 77 9.77 3.79 13.55
C ALA A 77 9.47 5.14 12.87
N LEU A 78 9.54 5.20 11.53
CA LEU A 78 9.15 6.38 10.76
C LEU A 78 7.67 6.73 10.98
N ALA A 79 6.78 5.76 10.88
CA ALA A 79 5.34 5.98 11.09
C ALA A 79 5.04 6.47 12.52
N LEU A 80 5.68 5.90 13.53
CA LEU A 80 5.53 6.34 14.92
C LEU A 80 6.02 7.78 15.15
N ARG A 81 7.13 8.15 14.53
CA ARG A 81 7.72 9.49 14.59
C ARG A 81 6.85 10.54 13.89
N ASP A 82 6.40 10.22 12.68
CA ASP A 82 5.76 11.17 11.77
C ASP A 82 4.25 11.36 12.06
N LEU A 83 3.66 10.46 12.83
CA LEU A 83 2.23 10.45 13.15
C LEU A 83 1.99 10.69 14.65
N PRO A 84 2.15 11.92 15.16
CA PRO A 84 1.96 12.22 16.57
C PRO A 84 0.50 12.10 17.03
N GLN A 85 -0.48 12.26 16.14
CA GLN A 85 -1.90 12.23 16.45
C GLN A 85 -2.38 10.85 16.91
N ALA A 86 -3.47 10.86 17.71
CA ALA A 86 -4.02 9.63 18.29
C ALA A 86 -4.73 8.73 17.26
N ALA A 87 -5.30 9.32 16.21
CA ALA A 87 -6.07 8.61 15.18
C ALA A 87 -5.60 9.02 13.77
N PRO A 88 -4.39 8.59 13.35
CA PRO A 88 -3.86 8.91 12.02
C PRO A 88 -4.60 8.16 10.91
N GLU A 89 -4.70 8.80 9.73
CA GLU A 89 -5.20 8.18 8.51
C GLU A 89 -4.04 7.87 7.55
N ILE A 90 -3.94 6.61 7.13
CA ILE A 90 -2.75 6.05 6.48
C ILE A 90 -3.14 5.31 5.21
N LEU A 91 -2.30 5.42 4.17
CA LEU A 91 -2.38 4.62 2.96
C LEU A 91 -1.10 3.84 2.72
N ASP A 92 -1.23 2.55 2.43
CA ASP A 92 -0.16 1.74 1.84
C ASP A 92 -0.53 1.45 0.37
N SER A 93 0.20 2.05 -0.56
CA SER A 93 -0.04 1.92 -2.00
C SER A 93 0.94 0.94 -2.63
N GLY A 94 0.42 -0.21 -3.04
CA GLY A 94 1.22 -1.36 -3.46
C GLY A 94 1.58 -2.26 -2.28
N CYS A 95 0.59 -2.54 -1.43
CA CYS A 95 0.80 -3.25 -0.16
C CYS A 95 1.24 -4.72 -0.30
N GLY A 96 1.17 -5.28 -1.52
CA GLY A 96 1.48 -6.67 -1.76
C GLY A 96 0.66 -7.61 -0.87
N GLU A 97 1.35 -8.53 -0.19
CA GLU A 97 0.72 -9.48 0.73
C GLU A 97 0.62 -8.97 2.19
N GLY A 98 0.85 -7.65 2.39
CA GLY A 98 0.59 -6.95 3.65
C GLY A 98 1.69 -7.02 4.71
N TYR A 99 2.92 -7.39 4.37
CA TYR A 99 4.01 -7.55 5.35
C TYR A 99 4.34 -6.23 6.09
N TYR A 100 4.55 -5.17 5.33
CA TYR A 100 4.83 -3.85 5.91
C TYR A 100 3.58 -3.21 6.49
N THR A 101 2.44 -3.35 5.80
CA THR A 101 1.13 -2.87 6.25
C THR A 101 0.79 -3.34 7.65
N ALA A 102 0.88 -4.65 7.88
CA ALA A 102 0.60 -5.26 9.19
C ALA A 102 1.56 -4.74 10.26
N GLY A 103 2.87 -4.71 9.98
CA GLY A 103 3.86 -4.22 10.95
C GLY A 103 3.61 -2.79 11.39
N ILE A 104 3.33 -1.89 10.44
CA ILE A 104 3.05 -0.48 10.74
C ILE A 104 1.75 -0.33 11.53
N TYR A 105 0.69 -1.02 11.12
CA TYR A 105 -0.59 -0.98 11.82
C TYR A 105 -0.47 -1.47 13.25
N GLU A 106 0.18 -2.60 13.47
CA GLU A 106 0.41 -3.20 14.79
C GLU A 106 1.25 -2.29 15.68
N ALA A 107 2.37 -1.74 15.17
CA ALA A 107 3.23 -0.83 15.91
C ALA A 107 2.49 0.43 16.39
N LEU A 108 1.64 1.00 15.55
CA LEU A 108 0.81 2.15 15.93
C LEU A 108 -0.24 1.77 16.98
N ARG A 109 -0.84 0.60 16.88
CA ARG A 109 -1.79 0.08 17.88
C ARG A 109 -1.13 -0.19 19.24
N GLU A 110 0.04 -0.79 19.22
CA GLU A 110 0.84 -1.03 20.43
C GLU A 110 1.27 0.27 21.12
N ALA A 111 1.50 1.33 20.33
CA ALA A 111 1.75 2.68 20.86
C ALA A 111 0.48 3.41 21.36
N GLY A 112 -0.66 2.71 21.46
CA GLY A 112 -1.93 3.24 21.98
C GLY A 112 -2.69 4.12 20.99
N LYS A 113 -2.31 4.15 19.71
CA LYS A 113 -3.01 4.91 18.66
C LYS A 113 -4.20 4.13 18.12
N GLN A 114 -5.09 4.85 17.44
CA GLN A 114 -6.26 4.29 16.74
C GLN A 114 -6.16 4.58 15.24
N PRO A 115 -5.17 3.98 14.53
CA PRO A 115 -4.97 4.27 13.12
C PRO A 115 -6.16 3.79 12.30
N ARG A 116 -6.55 4.62 11.32
CA ARG A 116 -7.38 4.20 10.21
C ARG A 116 -6.46 3.97 9.01
N MET A 117 -6.37 2.75 8.54
CA MET A 117 -5.43 2.39 7.49
C MET A 117 -6.13 1.73 6.32
N ALA A 118 -5.91 2.29 5.13
CA ALA A 118 -6.27 1.68 3.85
C ALA A 118 -5.02 1.12 3.19
N ALA A 119 -5.16 -0.01 2.51
CA ALA A 119 -4.08 -0.62 1.76
C ALA A 119 -4.59 -1.15 0.42
N VAL A 120 -3.87 -0.83 -0.66
CA VAL A 120 -4.27 -1.20 -2.01
C VAL A 120 -3.15 -1.93 -2.74
N ASP A 121 -3.54 -2.91 -3.53
CA ASP A 121 -2.67 -3.55 -4.51
C ASP A 121 -3.49 -3.93 -5.75
N ILE A 122 -2.85 -4.02 -6.91
CA ILE A 122 -3.52 -4.42 -8.14
C ILE A 122 -3.70 -5.94 -8.21
N SER A 123 -2.86 -6.71 -7.52
CA SER A 123 -2.93 -8.16 -7.43
C SER A 123 -4.01 -8.62 -6.46
N LYS A 124 -5.07 -9.24 -6.99
CA LYS A 124 -6.08 -9.90 -6.17
C LYS A 124 -5.50 -11.00 -5.27
N ALA A 125 -4.47 -11.70 -5.76
CA ALA A 125 -3.83 -12.77 -5.01
C ALA A 125 -3.08 -12.23 -3.79
N ALA A 126 -2.34 -11.14 -3.97
CA ALA A 126 -1.62 -10.47 -2.91
C ALA A 126 -2.56 -9.86 -1.86
N VAL A 127 -3.57 -9.08 -2.28
CA VAL A 127 -4.58 -8.47 -1.38
C VAL A 127 -5.31 -9.52 -0.55
N ARG A 128 -5.61 -10.69 -1.14
CA ARG A 128 -6.21 -11.79 -0.41
C ARG A 128 -5.33 -12.31 0.73
N LEU A 129 -4.02 -12.35 0.54
CA LEU A 129 -3.07 -12.73 1.59
C LEU A 129 -2.92 -11.62 2.63
N ALA A 130 -2.88 -10.36 2.20
CA ALA A 130 -2.80 -9.19 3.07
C ALA A 130 -3.99 -9.11 4.03
N ALA A 131 -5.21 -9.29 3.53
CA ALA A 131 -6.43 -9.28 4.34
C ALA A 131 -6.52 -10.42 5.37
N ARG A 132 -5.70 -11.46 5.21
CA ARG A 132 -5.56 -12.56 6.20
C ARG A 132 -4.42 -12.34 7.18
N ARG A 133 -3.53 -11.36 6.91
CA ARG A 133 -2.35 -11.12 7.73
C ARG A 133 -2.69 -10.27 8.96
N THR A 134 -3.55 -9.30 8.83
CA THR A 134 -3.95 -8.42 9.93
C THR A 134 -5.41 -7.99 9.80
N GLU A 135 -6.06 -7.83 10.94
CA GLU A 135 -7.42 -7.29 11.05
C GLU A 135 -7.34 -5.78 11.33
N GLY A 136 -8.42 -5.05 10.98
CA GLY A 136 -8.55 -3.61 11.26
C GLY A 136 -7.97 -2.70 10.17
N VAL A 137 -7.34 -3.25 9.13
CA VAL A 137 -6.93 -2.53 7.92
C VAL A 137 -7.97 -2.74 6.82
N GLU A 138 -8.33 -1.68 6.11
CA GLU A 138 -9.21 -1.74 4.95
C GLU A 138 -8.39 -2.09 3.69
N PHE A 139 -8.57 -3.32 3.16
CA PHE A 139 -7.86 -3.77 1.97
C PHE A 139 -8.71 -3.67 0.71
N SER A 140 -8.10 -3.24 -0.40
CA SER A 140 -8.78 -3.20 -1.70
C SER A 140 -7.89 -3.61 -2.86
N VAL A 141 -8.50 -4.32 -3.83
CA VAL A 141 -7.89 -4.48 -5.16
C VAL A 141 -8.17 -3.21 -5.94
N ALA A 142 -7.13 -2.40 -6.17
CA ALA A 142 -7.21 -1.13 -6.85
C ALA A 142 -5.89 -0.77 -7.55
N SER A 143 -5.93 0.23 -8.43
CA SER A 143 -4.74 0.76 -9.10
C SER A 143 -4.16 1.95 -8.31
N ALA A 144 -2.84 1.97 -8.11
CA ALA A 144 -2.13 3.12 -7.55
C ALA A 144 -2.29 4.39 -8.41
N TYR A 145 -2.46 4.22 -9.72
CA TYR A 145 -2.65 5.33 -10.66
C TYR A 145 -4.06 5.93 -10.65
N ARG A 146 -4.96 5.38 -9.87
CA ARG A 146 -6.30 5.88 -9.60
C ARG A 146 -6.82 5.30 -8.31
N LEU A 147 -6.38 5.88 -7.23
CA LEU A 147 -6.73 5.47 -5.89
C LEU A 147 -8.21 5.75 -5.60
N PRO A 148 -8.97 4.77 -5.10
CA PRO A 148 -10.35 4.98 -4.69
C PRO A 148 -10.40 5.65 -3.31
N LEU A 149 -9.80 6.82 -3.18
CA LEU A 149 -9.76 7.65 -1.98
C LEU A 149 -10.13 9.08 -2.33
N ALA A 150 -10.64 9.81 -1.35
CA ALA A 150 -10.91 11.24 -1.46
C ALA A 150 -9.59 12.05 -1.56
N ASP A 151 -9.70 13.29 -2.02
CA ASP A 151 -8.57 14.22 -1.98
C ASP A 151 -8.22 14.57 -0.53
N ARG A 152 -6.93 14.70 -0.24
CA ARG A 152 -6.43 15.19 1.06
C ARG A 152 -7.02 14.45 2.26
N CYS A 153 -7.08 13.12 2.17
CA CYS A 153 -7.72 12.28 3.19
C CYS A 153 -6.74 11.50 4.06
N VAL A 154 -5.43 11.42 3.71
CA VAL A 154 -4.45 10.67 4.50
C VAL A 154 -3.31 11.56 5.00
N ASP A 155 -2.78 11.23 6.16
CA ASP A 155 -1.68 11.92 6.84
C ASP A 155 -0.33 11.36 6.41
N TRP A 156 -0.28 10.06 6.09
CA TRP A 156 0.93 9.34 5.77
C TRP A 156 0.68 8.31 4.68
N LEU A 157 1.58 8.23 3.71
CA LEU A 157 1.49 7.34 2.57
C LEU A 157 2.79 6.56 2.40
N LEU A 158 2.70 5.23 2.39
CA LEU A 158 3.77 4.34 2.01
C LEU A 158 3.64 3.92 0.55
N ASN A 159 4.75 3.93 -0.17
CA ASN A 159 4.92 3.22 -1.44
C ASN A 159 6.25 2.47 -1.37
N CYS A 160 6.19 1.14 -1.19
CA CYS A 160 7.35 0.30 -0.97
C CYS A 160 7.51 -0.70 -2.11
N PHE A 161 8.58 -0.57 -2.92
CA PHE A 161 8.88 -1.42 -4.08
C PHE A 161 7.71 -1.53 -5.06
N SER A 162 6.97 -0.44 -5.24
CA SER A 162 5.74 -0.39 -6.02
C SER A 162 5.78 0.77 -7.02
N PRO A 163 4.98 0.73 -8.09
CA PRO A 163 4.96 1.80 -9.08
C PRO A 163 4.63 3.17 -8.48
N LEU A 164 5.38 4.19 -8.90
CA LEU A 164 5.25 5.56 -8.43
C LEU A 164 4.13 6.28 -9.17
N ALA A 165 3.08 6.70 -8.46
CA ALA A 165 1.93 7.43 -8.98
C ALA A 165 1.81 8.81 -8.33
N LEU A 166 2.80 9.68 -8.56
CA LEU A 166 2.98 10.96 -7.85
C LEU A 166 1.74 11.86 -7.82
N ASP A 167 1.02 11.98 -8.94
CA ASP A 167 -0.18 12.82 -9.02
C ASP A 167 -1.28 12.34 -8.09
N GLU A 168 -1.50 11.01 -8.03
CA GLU A 168 -2.46 10.40 -7.12
C GLU A 168 -1.99 10.51 -5.65
N PHE A 169 -0.70 10.30 -5.39
CA PHE A 169 -0.15 10.43 -4.04
C PHE A 169 -0.28 11.87 -3.52
N ARG A 170 0.02 12.85 -4.36
CA ARG A 170 -0.19 14.27 -4.05
C ARG A 170 -1.68 14.61 -3.84
N ARG A 171 -2.58 14.00 -4.62
CA ARG A 171 -4.02 14.22 -4.51
C ARG A 171 -4.58 13.75 -3.17
N VAL A 172 -4.20 12.53 -2.72
CA VAL A 172 -4.77 11.92 -1.52
C VAL A 172 -4.12 12.38 -0.22
N LEU A 173 -2.85 12.81 -0.25
CA LEU A 173 -2.16 13.32 0.93
C LEU A 173 -2.69 14.69 1.33
N ARG A 174 -2.83 14.90 2.64
CA ARG A 174 -3.08 16.22 3.21
C ARG A 174 -1.88 17.12 3.02
N PRO A 175 -2.09 18.45 2.93
CA PRO A 175 -0.99 19.39 3.02
C PRO A 175 -0.18 19.17 4.31
N GLY A 176 1.14 19.01 4.17
CA GLY A 176 2.02 18.65 5.28
C GLY A 176 2.06 17.18 5.65
N GLY A 177 1.31 16.32 4.97
CA GLY A 177 1.39 14.88 5.13
C GLY A 177 2.71 14.30 4.63
N THR A 178 3.09 13.15 5.14
CA THR A 178 4.36 12.47 4.82
C THR A 178 4.17 11.43 3.72
N PHE A 179 5.03 11.47 2.72
CA PHE A 179 5.19 10.42 1.70
C PHE A 179 6.49 9.66 1.93
N VAL A 180 6.40 8.37 2.20
CA VAL A 180 7.54 7.47 2.34
C VAL A 180 7.66 6.61 1.09
N TYR A 181 8.78 6.74 0.39
CA TYR A 181 9.06 6.03 -0.84
C TYR A 181 10.28 5.14 -0.68
N VAL A 182 10.10 3.84 -0.84
CA VAL A 182 11.16 2.83 -0.73
C VAL A 182 11.44 2.24 -2.09
N VAL A 183 12.70 2.36 -2.52
CA VAL A 183 13.20 1.84 -3.81
C VAL A 183 14.47 1.04 -3.62
N PRO A 184 14.78 0.14 -4.56
CA PRO A 184 16.07 -0.56 -4.55
C PRO A 184 17.22 0.43 -4.77
N ALA A 185 18.18 0.48 -3.84
CA ALA A 185 19.45 1.17 -4.07
C ALA A 185 20.31 0.42 -5.11
N ALA A 186 21.38 1.05 -5.61
CA ALA A 186 22.25 0.49 -6.64
C ALA A 186 22.71 -0.94 -6.34
N ARG A 187 23.09 -1.22 -5.10
CA ARG A 187 23.59 -2.54 -4.67
C ARG A 187 22.53 -3.46 -4.04
N HIS A 188 21.24 -3.11 -4.14
CA HIS A 188 20.19 -3.96 -3.59
C HIS A 188 20.23 -5.37 -4.21
N LEU A 189 20.30 -6.40 -3.35
CA LEU A 189 20.47 -7.82 -3.71
C LEU A 189 21.73 -8.11 -4.56
N TRP A 190 22.82 -7.36 -4.37
CA TRP A 190 24.04 -7.52 -5.14
C TRP A 190 24.61 -8.94 -5.02
N GLU A 191 24.73 -9.48 -3.80
CA GLU A 191 25.28 -10.80 -3.52
C GLU A 191 24.44 -11.91 -4.19
N LEU A 192 23.13 -11.72 -4.26
CA LEU A 192 22.25 -12.64 -4.98
C LEU A 192 22.47 -12.54 -6.50
N LYS A 193 22.67 -11.34 -7.03
CA LYS A 193 22.97 -11.13 -8.45
C LYS A 193 24.30 -11.76 -8.86
N GLU A 194 25.33 -11.72 -8.00
CA GLU A 194 26.61 -12.37 -8.24
C GLU A 194 26.49 -13.90 -8.37
N ILE A 195 25.49 -14.49 -7.71
CA ILE A 195 25.24 -15.95 -7.80
C ILE A 195 24.39 -16.28 -9.03
N LEU A 196 23.42 -15.43 -9.39
CA LEU A 196 22.42 -15.72 -10.41
C LEU A 196 22.83 -15.32 -11.83
N TYR A 197 23.72 -14.33 -11.98
CA TYR A 197 24.05 -13.75 -13.28
C TYR A 197 25.55 -13.89 -13.58
N ASP A 198 25.88 -14.35 -14.77
CA ASP A 198 27.26 -14.39 -15.27
C ASP A 198 27.94 -13.00 -15.28
N ARG A 199 27.13 -11.96 -15.46
CA ARG A 199 27.55 -10.55 -15.41
C ARG A 199 26.58 -9.79 -14.54
N PRO A 200 26.85 -9.69 -13.23
CA PRO A 200 25.99 -8.92 -12.32
C PRO A 200 26.02 -7.43 -12.69
N TYR A 201 24.90 -6.77 -12.50
CA TYR A 201 24.71 -5.34 -12.79
C TYR A 201 24.11 -4.61 -11.61
N LEU A 202 24.49 -3.35 -11.43
CA LEU A 202 23.89 -2.45 -10.43
C LEU A 202 22.48 -2.07 -10.87
N ASN A 203 21.60 -1.81 -9.90
CA ASN A 203 20.33 -1.17 -10.22
C ASN A 203 20.59 0.26 -10.68
N GLU A 204 19.82 0.72 -11.67
CA GLU A 204 19.84 2.11 -12.06
C GLU A 204 19.15 2.97 -10.98
N GLU A 205 19.88 3.93 -10.45
CA GLU A 205 19.33 4.95 -9.57
C GLU A 205 18.84 6.12 -10.45
N GLN A 206 17.55 6.30 -10.50
CA GLN A 206 16.94 7.40 -11.26
C GLN A 206 16.71 8.59 -10.33
N GLU A 207 17.25 9.74 -10.69
CA GLU A 207 16.82 11.01 -10.12
C GLU A 207 15.43 11.34 -10.66
N ILE A 208 14.39 10.99 -9.89
CA ILE A 208 13.01 11.28 -10.24
C ILE A 208 12.65 12.64 -9.62
N PRO A 209 12.21 13.61 -10.42
CA PRO A 209 11.66 14.83 -9.84
C PRO A 209 10.38 14.50 -9.08
N TYR A 210 10.23 15.04 -7.89
CA TYR A 210 9.05 14.86 -7.05
C TYR A 210 8.24 16.17 -6.94
N PRO A 211 7.55 16.61 -8.01
CA PRO A 211 6.82 17.86 -8.00
C PRO A 211 5.74 17.87 -6.92
N GLY A 212 5.75 18.93 -6.10
CA GLY A 212 4.81 19.07 -4.99
C GLY A 212 5.23 18.38 -3.69
N PHE A 213 6.38 17.69 -3.67
CA PHE A 213 6.99 17.13 -2.47
C PHE A 213 8.34 17.82 -2.19
N ARG A 214 8.70 17.85 -0.92
CA ARG A 214 10.04 18.24 -0.46
C ARG A 214 10.68 17.05 0.21
N CYS A 215 11.84 16.62 -0.27
CA CYS A 215 12.62 15.59 0.43
C CYS A 215 13.07 16.17 1.78
N THR A 216 12.73 15.50 2.86
CA THR A 216 13.10 15.87 4.23
C THR A 216 14.20 15.01 4.77
N GLU A 217 14.30 13.77 4.31
CA GLU A 217 15.27 12.79 4.81
C GLU A 217 15.47 11.67 3.76
N VAL A 218 16.67 11.14 3.70
CA VAL A 218 17.02 9.89 3.00
C VAL A 218 17.68 8.98 4.03
N VAL A 219 17.15 7.75 4.16
CA VAL A 219 17.57 6.77 5.19
C VAL A 219 18.16 5.53 4.52
#